data_9023cad1e8fe6026cbadd841662e2ce5
#
_entry.id   9023cad1e8fe6026cbadd841662e2ce5
#
_cell.length_a   1.000
_cell.length_b   1.000
_cell.length_c   1.000
_cell.angle_alpha   90.00
_cell.angle_beta   90.00
_cell.angle_gamma   90.00
#
_symmetry.space_group_name_H-M   'P 1'
#
loop_
_entity.id
_entity.type
_entity.pdbx_description
1 polymer ?
#
loop_
_entity_poly.entity_id
_entity_poly.type
_entity_poly.pdbx_seq_one_letter_code
_entity_poly.pdbx_strand_id
1 'polypeptide(L)'
;MTTGGQPFQGIFMGYRFPKARTLTFLAITGLAVALAGCSTDRYLMVPKDGLEDVRATVKTQRATLVTMEENANVRHNQLLTDNRQSTQTILDAIATQVEKPSCPPPKAAPTCPAPREDKGRADRLKGKVVVGEVEKFFLAGPGHVYTARIDSGAETSSIHARNVQRFERDGSNWVRFEVPVPGTKEAEWVAMEKEISRRVKIIQSSADESERRVVVELQFAIGDHQQVAEFTLADRTNLTYEVLIGRNVLRDVMLIDVGKEFATELPESYLEQAANGDEE
;
A
#
# COMPACT_ATOMS: atom_id res chain seq x y z
N MET A 1 46.24 24.45 36.06
CA MET A 1 46.40 23.47 37.15
C MET A 1 45.79 22.18 36.65
N THR A 2 46.62 21.39 36.06
CA THR A 2 47.23 20.11 36.44
C THR A 2 46.19 19.01 36.52
N THR A 3 46.09 18.19 35.51
CA THR A 3 46.92 17.00 35.18
C THR A 3 46.42 15.72 35.87
N GLY A 4 46.40 14.69 35.16
CA GLY A 4 46.32 13.33 35.68
C GLY A 4 46.00 12.26 34.67
N GLY A 5 46.92 12.06 33.70
CA GLY A 5 46.92 10.84 32.90
C GLY A 5 47.56 9.71 33.69
N GLN A 6 46.97 8.54 33.68
CA GLN A 6 47.59 7.29 34.18
C GLN A 6 48.03 6.44 32.97
N PRO A 7 49.23 5.86 33.02
CA PRO A 7 49.75 5.03 31.94
C PRO A 7 49.26 3.57 32.09
N PHE A 8 48.89 2.98 30.95
CA PHE A 8 48.68 1.56 30.77
C PHE A 8 49.99 0.80 31.00
N GLN A 9 50.08 0.00 32.04
CA GLN A 9 51.15 -0.97 32.26
C GLN A 9 50.93 -2.20 31.39
N GLY A 10 51.75 -2.37 30.36
CA GLY A 10 51.84 -3.57 29.58
C GLY A 10 52.43 -4.71 30.38
N ILE A 11 51.67 -5.80 30.52
CA ILE A 11 52.15 -7.06 31.07
C ILE A 11 52.94 -7.78 29.98
N PHE A 12 54.25 -7.76 30.07
CA PHE A 12 55.14 -8.63 29.30
C PHE A 12 55.07 -10.05 29.88
N MET A 13 54.34 -10.90 29.22
CA MET A 13 54.30 -12.34 29.50
C MET A 13 55.50 -12.98 28.78
N GLY A 14 56.59 -13.24 29.52
CA GLY A 14 57.81 -13.91 29.03
C GLY A 14 57.49 -15.37 28.64
N TYR A 15 57.53 -15.63 27.37
CA TYR A 15 57.47 -17.00 26.87
C TYR A 15 58.81 -17.69 27.09
N ARG A 16 58.85 -18.63 28.04
CA ARG A 16 59.98 -19.56 28.22
C ARG A 16 59.85 -20.67 27.18
N PHE A 17 60.76 -20.76 26.23
CA PHE A 17 60.79 -21.85 25.27
C PHE A 17 61.08 -23.20 25.97
N PRO A 18 60.26 -24.24 25.75
CA PRO A 18 60.54 -25.55 26.26
C PRO A 18 61.71 -26.22 25.54
N LYS A 19 62.56 -26.92 26.33
CA LYS A 19 63.75 -27.65 25.85
C LYS A 19 63.35 -28.64 24.72
N ALA A 20 64.25 -28.88 23.77
CA ALA A 20 64.10 -29.61 22.53
C ALA A 20 63.36 -31.02 22.64
N ARG A 21 63.34 -31.65 23.78
CA ARG A 21 62.63 -32.92 24.04
C ARG A 21 61.10 -32.76 24.09
N THR A 22 60.58 -31.60 24.52
CA THR A 22 59.15 -31.31 24.54
C THR A 22 58.58 -30.95 23.17
N LEU A 23 59.40 -30.40 22.28
CA LEU A 23 59.02 -30.06 20.93
C LEU A 23 58.80 -31.34 20.07
N THR A 24 59.59 -32.40 20.27
CA THR A 24 59.42 -33.68 19.55
C THR A 24 58.13 -34.40 20.01
N PHE A 25 57.76 -34.34 21.25
CA PHE A 25 56.49 -34.94 21.73
C PHE A 25 55.28 -34.15 21.20
N LEU A 26 55.35 -32.83 21.16
CA LEU A 26 54.29 -31.99 20.60
C LEU A 26 54.12 -32.17 19.10
N ALA A 27 55.23 -32.37 18.36
CA ALA A 27 55.16 -32.64 16.90
C ALA A 27 54.56 -34.03 16.61
N ILE A 28 54.87 -35.04 17.43
CA ILE A 28 54.32 -36.39 17.26
C ILE A 28 52.83 -36.44 17.62
N THR A 29 52.41 -35.75 18.72
CA THR A 29 51.00 -35.65 19.07
C THR A 29 50.22 -34.80 18.06
N GLY A 30 50.80 -33.73 17.53
CA GLY A 30 50.17 -32.94 16.47
C GLY A 30 49.96 -33.72 15.17
N LEU A 31 50.94 -34.56 14.80
CA LEU A 31 50.84 -35.40 13.60
C LEU A 31 49.80 -36.54 13.84
N ALA A 32 49.72 -37.12 15.02
CA ALA A 32 48.72 -38.13 15.36
C ALA A 32 47.28 -37.58 15.33
N VAL A 33 47.07 -36.33 15.78
CA VAL A 33 45.75 -35.64 15.72
C VAL A 33 45.40 -35.27 14.28
N ALA A 34 46.37 -34.92 13.47
CA ALA A 34 46.13 -34.62 12.03
C ALA A 34 45.75 -35.89 11.22
N LEU A 35 46.25 -37.05 11.60
CA LEU A 35 45.90 -38.34 10.98
C LEU A 35 44.57 -38.90 11.46
N ALA A 36 44.12 -38.54 12.69
CA ALA A 36 42.81 -38.92 13.21
C ALA A 36 41.66 -38.02 12.65
N GLY A 37 42.00 -36.93 11.94
CA GLY A 37 41.04 -35.98 11.38
C GLY A 37 40.35 -36.43 10.09
N CYS A 38 40.70 -37.57 9.53
CA CYS A 38 39.88 -38.20 8.50
C CYS A 38 38.78 -39.04 9.15
N SER A 39 37.79 -38.34 9.75
CA SER A 39 36.59 -39.03 10.20
C SER A 39 35.83 -39.54 8.98
N THR A 40 35.72 -40.85 8.88
CA THR A 40 34.91 -41.58 7.86
C THR A 40 33.40 -41.30 8.04
N ASP A 41 33.03 -40.47 8.97
CA ASP A 41 31.62 -40.12 9.28
C ASP A 41 30.94 -39.25 8.23
N ARG A 42 31.63 -38.83 7.19
CA ARG A 42 31.03 -38.08 6.08
C ARG A 42 30.61 -38.92 4.87
N TYR A 43 30.89 -40.21 4.87
CA TYR A 43 30.47 -41.09 3.80
C TYR A 43 29.33 -41.98 4.28
N LEU A 44 28.10 -41.62 3.91
CA LEU A 44 26.97 -42.52 4.00
C LEU A 44 27.22 -43.69 3.02
N MET A 45 27.52 -44.88 3.55
CA MET A 45 27.54 -46.10 2.77
C MET A 45 26.09 -46.44 2.40
N VAL A 46 25.64 -45.94 1.24
CA VAL A 46 24.33 -46.31 0.72
C VAL A 46 24.47 -47.70 0.07
N PRO A 47 23.66 -48.70 0.43
CA PRO A 47 23.62 -49.98 -0.25
C PRO A 47 23.38 -49.76 -1.74
N LYS A 48 24.10 -50.53 -2.60
CA LYS A 48 23.98 -50.42 -4.07
C LYS A 48 22.54 -50.60 -4.53
N ASP A 49 21.80 -51.47 -3.89
CA ASP A 49 20.40 -51.77 -4.21
C ASP A 49 19.50 -50.52 -3.99
N GLY A 50 19.70 -49.77 -2.91
CA GLY A 50 18.99 -48.52 -2.68
C GLY A 50 19.32 -47.42 -3.68
N LEU A 51 20.54 -47.41 -4.23
CA LEU A 51 20.92 -46.44 -5.25
C LEU A 51 20.32 -46.77 -6.62
N GLU A 52 20.16 -48.04 -6.93
CA GLU A 52 19.50 -48.49 -8.17
C GLU A 52 17.99 -48.18 -8.14
N ASP A 53 17.34 -48.37 -6.99
CA ASP A 53 15.91 -48.00 -6.80
C ASP A 53 15.67 -46.49 -6.94
N VAL A 54 16.52 -45.68 -6.34
CA VAL A 54 16.45 -44.21 -6.50
C VAL A 54 16.68 -43.82 -7.97
N ARG A 55 17.64 -44.43 -8.62
CA ARG A 55 17.93 -44.17 -10.04
C ARG A 55 16.78 -44.59 -10.97
N ALA A 56 16.14 -45.73 -10.70
CA ALA A 56 14.93 -46.16 -11.39
C ALA A 56 13.77 -45.20 -11.19
N THR A 57 13.54 -44.77 -9.93
CA THR A 57 12.50 -43.80 -9.58
C THR A 57 12.70 -42.44 -10.25
N VAL A 58 13.93 -41.91 -10.21
CA VAL A 58 14.28 -40.66 -10.90
C VAL A 58 14.09 -40.75 -12.41
N LYS A 59 14.47 -41.89 -13.01
CA LYS A 59 14.25 -42.11 -14.44
C LYS A 59 12.77 -42.14 -14.80
N THR A 60 11.94 -42.78 -13.98
CA THR A 60 10.50 -42.81 -14.15
C THR A 60 9.88 -41.41 -13.97
N GLN A 61 10.26 -40.69 -12.92
CA GLN A 61 9.79 -39.32 -12.71
C GLN A 61 10.16 -38.40 -13.88
N ARG A 62 11.40 -38.52 -14.40
CA ARG A 62 11.82 -37.75 -15.56
C ARG A 62 10.98 -38.04 -16.79
N ALA A 63 10.67 -39.31 -17.05
CA ALA A 63 9.83 -39.73 -18.17
C ALA A 63 8.41 -39.16 -18.00
N THR A 64 7.85 -39.19 -16.77
CA THR A 64 6.54 -38.63 -16.47
C THR A 64 6.51 -37.10 -16.66
N LEU A 65 7.56 -36.39 -16.23
CA LEU A 65 7.64 -34.95 -16.42
C LEU A 65 7.69 -34.57 -17.90
N VAL A 66 8.49 -35.28 -18.72
CA VAL A 66 8.55 -35.05 -20.16
C VAL A 66 7.16 -35.26 -20.81
N THR A 67 6.48 -36.36 -20.43
CA THR A 67 5.11 -36.63 -20.96
C THR A 67 4.11 -35.56 -20.52
N MET A 68 4.21 -35.05 -19.26
CA MET A 68 3.36 -33.98 -18.78
C MET A 68 3.60 -32.65 -19.51
N GLU A 69 4.86 -32.34 -19.77
CA GLU A 69 5.26 -31.16 -20.56
C GLU A 69 4.72 -31.22 -21.99
N GLU A 70 4.90 -32.38 -22.66
CA GLU A 70 4.40 -32.60 -24.01
C GLU A 70 2.86 -32.48 -24.06
N ASN A 71 2.14 -33.09 -23.09
CA ASN A 71 0.68 -32.97 -22.97
C ASN A 71 0.22 -31.53 -22.65
N ALA A 72 1.01 -30.80 -21.86
CA ALA A 72 0.72 -29.39 -21.58
C ALA A 72 0.87 -28.53 -22.85
N ASN A 73 1.91 -28.76 -23.62
CA ASN A 73 2.16 -28.07 -24.89
C ASN A 73 1.06 -28.37 -25.93
N VAL A 74 0.67 -29.63 -26.05
CA VAL A 74 -0.44 -30.03 -26.95
C VAL A 74 -1.74 -29.32 -26.54
N ARG A 75 -2.10 -29.34 -25.25
CA ARG A 75 -3.32 -28.65 -24.76
C ARG A 75 -3.23 -27.14 -24.95
N HIS A 76 -2.08 -26.54 -24.72
CA HIS A 76 -1.89 -25.10 -24.93
C HIS A 76 -2.08 -24.72 -26.40
N ASN A 77 -1.48 -25.47 -27.33
CA ASN A 77 -1.66 -25.25 -28.76
C ASN A 77 -3.11 -25.45 -29.21
N GLN A 78 -3.80 -26.43 -28.64
CA GLN A 78 -5.21 -26.67 -28.92
C GLN A 78 -6.09 -25.50 -28.44
N LEU A 79 -5.86 -24.99 -27.21
CA LEU A 79 -6.55 -23.82 -26.70
C LEU A 79 -6.32 -22.57 -27.55
N LEU A 80 -5.10 -22.36 -28.05
CA LEU A 80 -4.80 -21.25 -28.96
C LEU A 80 -5.54 -21.39 -30.29
N THR A 81 -5.65 -22.61 -30.80
CA THR A 81 -6.38 -22.88 -32.05
C THR A 81 -7.89 -22.66 -31.87
N ASP A 82 -8.46 -23.21 -30.79
CA ASP A 82 -9.87 -23.05 -30.46
C ASP A 82 -10.25 -21.58 -30.23
N ASN A 83 -9.41 -20.83 -29.52
CA ASN A 83 -9.60 -19.39 -29.34
C ASN A 83 -9.58 -18.61 -30.66
N ARG A 84 -8.65 -18.92 -31.55
CA ARG A 84 -8.58 -18.30 -32.88
C ARG A 84 -9.83 -18.62 -33.71
N GLN A 85 -10.26 -19.88 -33.69
CA GLN A 85 -11.44 -20.31 -34.41
C GLN A 85 -12.70 -19.64 -33.83
N SER A 86 -12.84 -19.58 -32.51
CA SER A 86 -13.97 -18.90 -31.87
C SER A 86 -13.99 -17.41 -32.21
N THR A 87 -12.84 -16.75 -32.15
CA THR A 87 -12.71 -15.34 -32.52
C THR A 87 -13.13 -15.10 -33.98
N GLN A 88 -12.64 -15.95 -34.89
CA GLN A 88 -13.00 -15.86 -36.30
C GLN A 88 -14.50 -16.07 -36.52
N THR A 89 -15.11 -17.06 -35.84
CA THR A 89 -16.55 -17.32 -35.93
C THR A 89 -17.36 -16.12 -35.43
N ILE A 90 -16.92 -15.48 -34.35
CA ILE A 90 -17.58 -14.27 -33.82
C ILE A 90 -17.45 -13.11 -34.83
N LEU A 91 -16.27 -12.90 -35.39
CA LEU A 91 -16.06 -11.85 -36.40
C LEU A 91 -16.90 -12.08 -37.65
N ASP A 92 -16.99 -13.30 -38.13
CA ASP A 92 -17.81 -13.67 -39.27
C ASP A 92 -19.30 -13.50 -38.98
N ALA A 93 -19.75 -13.89 -37.79
CA ALA A 93 -21.13 -13.66 -37.35
C ALA A 93 -21.46 -12.17 -37.26
N ILE A 94 -20.56 -11.36 -36.70
CA ILE A 94 -20.71 -9.89 -36.67
C ILE A 94 -20.75 -9.32 -38.12
N ALA A 95 -19.83 -9.78 -38.97
CA ALA A 95 -19.77 -9.31 -40.34
C ALA A 95 -21.02 -9.64 -41.18
N THR A 96 -21.64 -10.79 -40.87
CA THR A 96 -22.88 -11.22 -41.55
C THR A 96 -24.14 -10.62 -40.94
N GLN A 97 -24.17 -10.35 -39.64
CA GLN A 97 -25.34 -9.78 -38.94
C GLN A 97 -25.37 -8.24 -38.96
N VAL A 98 -24.21 -7.59 -39.08
CA VAL A 98 -24.16 -6.15 -39.27
C VAL A 98 -24.46 -5.86 -40.73
N GLU A 99 -25.75 -5.84 -41.11
CA GLU A 99 -26.15 -5.16 -42.32
C GLU A 99 -25.58 -3.74 -42.26
N LYS A 100 -24.75 -3.39 -43.25
CA LYS A 100 -24.29 -1.99 -43.39
C LYS A 100 -25.55 -1.14 -43.40
N PRO A 101 -25.77 -0.24 -42.43
CA PRO A 101 -26.91 0.62 -42.47
C PRO A 101 -26.84 1.39 -43.77
N SER A 102 -27.72 1.07 -44.72
CA SER A 102 -27.87 1.91 -45.91
C SER A 102 -28.48 3.20 -45.40
N CYS A 103 -27.64 4.23 -45.23
CA CYS A 103 -28.15 5.56 -44.96
C CYS A 103 -29.03 5.94 -46.15
N PRO A 104 -30.34 6.13 -45.96
CA PRO A 104 -31.15 6.74 -47.00
C PRO A 104 -30.53 8.09 -47.33
N PRO A 105 -30.59 8.52 -48.62
CA PRO A 105 -30.02 9.81 -49.01
C PRO A 105 -30.55 10.88 -48.06
N PRO A 106 -29.71 11.80 -47.57
CA PRO A 106 -30.09 12.79 -46.59
C PRO A 106 -31.30 13.56 -47.12
N LYS A 107 -32.47 13.35 -46.55
CA LYS A 107 -33.56 14.30 -46.66
C LYS A 107 -33.01 15.63 -46.21
N ALA A 108 -33.22 16.70 -47.03
CA ALA A 108 -32.80 18.05 -46.70
C ALA A 108 -32.94 18.28 -45.19
N ALA A 109 -31.81 18.60 -44.57
CA ALA A 109 -31.72 18.67 -43.14
C ALA A 109 -32.84 19.58 -42.60
N PRO A 110 -33.74 19.07 -41.77
CA PRO A 110 -34.49 19.96 -40.92
C PRO A 110 -33.44 20.75 -40.13
N THR A 111 -33.53 22.08 -40.17
CA THR A 111 -32.75 22.98 -39.34
C THR A 111 -32.64 22.30 -37.99
N CYS A 112 -31.42 21.95 -37.58
CA CYS A 112 -31.21 21.35 -36.25
C CYS A 112 -31.94 22.23 -35.24
N PRO A 113 -32.96 21.71 -34.53
CA PRO A 113 -33.46 22.46 -33.39
C PRO A 113 -32.24 22.75 -32.52
N ALA A 114 -32.12 24.01 -32.07
CA ALA A 114 -31.07 24.38 -31.13
C ALA A 114 -30.89 23.28 -30.11
N PRO A 115 -29.63 22.88 -29.72
CA PRO A 115 -29.39 21.79 -28.82
C PRO A 115 -30.41 21.91 -27.69
N ARG A 116 -31.30 20.93 -27.55
CA ARG A 116 -32.13 20.83 -26.36
C ARG A 116 -31.11 20.80 -25.25
N GLU A 117 -31.01 21.87 -24.50
CA GLU A 117 -30.31 21.86 -23.24
C GLU A 117 -30.80 20.62 -22.54
N ASP A 118 -29.88 19.68 -22.31
CA ASP A 118 -30.18 18.43 -21.61
C ASP A 118 -30.42 18.78 -20.15
N LYS A 119 -31.57 19.45 -19.89
CA LYS A 119 -31.96 20.00 -18.60
C LYS A 119 -31.87 18.92 -17.52
N GLY A 120 -32.18 17.69 -17.89
CA GLY A 120 -32.09 16.59 -16.94
C GLY A 120 -30.64 16.21 -16.59
N ARG A 121 -29.65 16.47 -17.46
CA ARG A 121 -28.23 16.25 -17.15
C ARG A 121 -27.65 17.44 -16.41
N ALA A 122 -27.96 18.65 -16.87
CA ALA A 122 -27.56 19.88 -16.18
C ALA A 122 -28.15 19.96 -14.78
N ASP A 123 -29.42 19.57 -14.59
CA ASP A 123 -30.06 19.57 -13.27
C ASP A 123 -29.45 18.52 -12.33
N ARG A 124 -29.01 17.37 -12.83
CA ARG A 124 -28.28 16.34 -12.01
C ARG A 124 -26.89 16.79 -11.60
N LEU A 125 -26.26 17.69 -12.35
CA LEU A 125 -24.94 18.25 -12.03
C LEU A 125 -25.04 19.54 -11.22
N LYS A 126 -26.24 20.13 -11.15
CA LYS A 126 -26.48 21.38 -10.43
C LYS A 126 -26.23 21.22 -8.96
N GLY A 127 -25.36 22.06 -8.42
CA GLY A 127 -24.99 22.04 -7.01
C GLY A 127 -23.92 21.00 -6.64
N LYS A 128 -23.34 20.31 -7.60
CA LYS A 128 -22.17 19.44 -7.36
C LYS A 128 -20.88 20.23 -7.51
N VAL A 129 -19.93 19.94 -6.61
CA VAL A 129 -18.58 20.51 -6.65
C VAL A 129 -17.69 19.62 -7.53
N VAL A 130 -16.95 20.22 -8.45
CA VAL A 130 -15.94 19.49 -9.23
C VAL A 130 -14.62 19.56 -8.48
N VAL A 131 -14.09 18.40 -8.09
CA VAL A 131 -12.83 18.26 -7.38
C VAL A 131 -11.81 17.53 -8.25
N GLY A 132 -10.52 17.79 -8.05
CA GLY A 132 -9.43 17.08 -8.69
C GLY A 132 -9.13 15.74 -8.03
N GLU A 133 -8.04 15.09 -8.45
CA GLU A 133 -7.56 13.89 -7.78
C GLU A 133 -6.86 14.19 -6.45
N VAL A 134 -6.42 15.43 -6.26
CA VAL A 134 -5.82 15.98 -5.04
C VAL A 134 -6.43 17.36 -4.81
N GLU A 135 -6.79 17.67 -3.56
CA GLU A 135 -7.42 18.95 -3.19
C GLU A 135 -6.84 19.54 -1.91
N LYS A 136 -6.99 20.85 -1.74
CA LYS A 136 -6.78 21.50 -0.45
C LYS A 136 -7.97 21.23 0.47
N PHE A 137 -7.66 20.78 1.66
CA PHE A 137 -8.60 20.37 2.68
C PHE A 137 -8.37 21.19 3.95
N PHE A 138 -9.29 22.08 4.27
CA PHE A 138 -9.26 22.83 5.51
C PHE A 138 -9.94 22.04 6.63
N LEU A 139 -9.24 21.79 7.74
CA LEU A 139 -9.77 21.13 8.92
C LEU A 139 -10.10 22.18 9.99
N ALA A 140 -11.37 22.33 10.32
CA ALA A 140 -11.84 23.42 11.17
C ALA A 140 -11.33 23.34 12.64
N GLY A 141 -11.11 22.15 13.18
CA GLY A 141 -10.67 21.98 14.57
C GLY A 141 -9.32 22.62 14.86
N PRO A 142 -8.24 22.19 14.20
CA PRO A 142 -6.91 22.77 14.34
C PRO A 142 -6.70 24.04 13.49
N GLY A 143 -7.61 24.35 12.55
CA GLY A 143 -7.47 25.51 11.67
C GLY A 143 -6.44 25.36 10.56
N HIS A 144 -6.02 24.15 10.20
CA HIS A 144 -4.95 23.92 9.23
C HIS A 144 -5.45 23.44 7.86
N VAL A 145 -4.67 23.73 6.82
CA VAL A 145 -4.92 23.30 5.43
C VAL A 145 -4.01 22.13 5.07
N TYR A 146 -4.60 20.98 4.83
CA TYR A 146 -3.94 19.75 4.39
C TYR A 146 -4.04 19.56 2.88
N THR A 147 -3.20 18.69 2.35
CA THR A 147 -3.38 18.15 1.01
C THR A 147 -4.09 16.80 1.13
N ALA A 148 -5.28 16.70 0.52
CA ALA A 148 -6.12 15.51 0.58
C ALA A 148 -6.12 14.77 -0.76
N ARG A 149 -5.94 13.45 -0.71
CA ARG A 149 -6.16 12.56 -1.86
C ARG A 149 -7.65 12.25 -2.00
N ILE A 150 -8.20 12.46 -3.18
CA ILE A 150 -9.57 12.08 -3.52
C ILE A 150 -9.56 10.65 -4.03
N ASP A 151 -10.29 9.75 -3.36
CA ASP A 151 -10.28 8.32 -3.64
C ASP A 151 -11.71 7.74 -3.72
N SER A 152 -12.21 7.58 -4.93
CA SER A 152 -13.52 6.96 -5.19
C SER A 152 -13.55 5.45 -4.90
N GLY A 153 -12.40 4.80 -4.76
CA GLY A 153 -12.27 3.39 -4.38
C GLY A 153 -12.47 3.17 -2.88
N ALA A 154 -12.07 4.15 -2.05
CA ALA A 154 -12.24 4.08 -0.61
C ALA A 154 -13.69 4.32 -0.18
N GLU A 155 -14.21 3.51 0.74
CA GLU A 155 -15.58 3.70 1.27
C GLU A 155 -15.64 4.83 2.30
N THR A 156 -14.62 4.95 3.14
CA THR A 156 -14.54 5.91 4.23
C THR A 156 -13.33 6.81 4.08
N SER A 157 -13.49 8.06 4.50
CA SER A 157 -12.39 9.01 4.62
C SER A 157 -11.49 8.67 5.80
N SER A 158 -10.23 9.11 5.75
CA SER A 158 -9.27 8.91 6.82
C SER A 158 -8.32 10.10 6.96
N ILE A 159 -7.85 10.31 8.18
CA ILE A 159 -6.86 11.33 8.51
C ILE A 159 -5.70 10.73 9.28
N HIS A 160 -4.50 11.27 9.04
CA HIS A 160 -3.31 10.87 9.80
C HIS A 160 -3.45 11.29 11.25
N ALA A 161 -3.35 10.32 12.16
CA ALA A 161 -3.44 10.55 13.58
C ALA A 161 -2.49 9.63 14.34
N ARG A 162 -1.89 10.17 15.40
CA ARG A 162 -1.09 9.43 16.36
C ARG A 162 -1.59 9.62 17.79
N ASN A 163 -1.02 8.92 18.73
CA ASN A 163 -1.35 9.02 20.18
C ASN A 163 -2.86 8.88 20.46
N VAL A 164 -3.52 7.97 19.75
CA VAL A 164 -4.98 7.76 19.84
C VAL A 164 -5.33 7.12 21.18
N GLN A 165 -5.84 7.92 22.12
CA GLN A 165 -6.21 7.51 23.46
C GLN A 165 -7.70 7.66 23.67
N ARG A 166 -8.36 6.58 24.04
CA ARG A 166 -9.79 6.54 24.33
C ARG A 166 -10.05 6.79 25.81
N PHE A 167 -11.06 7.55 26.10
CA PHE A 167 -11.51 7.82 27.46
C PHE A 167 -13.03 7.97 27.49
N GLU A 168 -13.61 8.02 28.67
CA GLU A 168 -15.03 8.28 28.87
C GLU A 168 -15.21 9.67 29.46
N ARG A 169 -16.19 10.40 28.97
CA ARG A 169 -16.61 11.71 29.48
C ARG A 169 -18.14 11.79 29.44
N ASP A 170 -18.75 12.04 30.57
CA ASP A 170 -20.21 12.24 30.71
C ASP A 170 -21.04 11.08 30.14
N GLY A 171 -20.57 9.83 30.29
CA GLY A 171 -21.21 8.64 29.78
C GLY A 171 -21.02 8.37 28.26
N SER A 172 -20.30 9.23 27.55
CA SER A 172 -19.95 9.10 26.15
C SER A 172 -18.50 8.63 25.97
N ASN A 173 -18.23 7.90 24.88
CA ASN A 173 -16.88 7.47 24.52
C ASN A 173 -16.19 8.56 23.72
N TRP A 174 -15.09 9.05 24.24
CA TRP A 174 -14.25 10.07 23.62
C TRP A 174 -12.90 9.53 23.20
N VAL A 175 -12.25 10.24 22.30
CA VAL A 175 -10.89 9.97 21.88
C VAL A 175 -10.08 11.26 21.86
N ARG A 176 -8.86 11.20 22.43
CA ARG A 176 -7.82 12.20 22.25
C ARG A 176 -6.82 11.65 21.25
N PHE A 177 -6.42 12.46 20.31
CA PHE A 177 -5.46 12.11 19.26
C PHE A 177 -4.73 13.36 18.79
N GLU A 178 -3.64 13.19 18.09
CA GLU A 178 -2.85 14.28 17.52
C GLU A 178 -2.86 14.18 16.00
N VAL A 179 -2.98 15.32 15.33
CA VAL A 179 -2.86 15.48 13.88
C VAL A 179 -1.63 16.30 13.55
N PRO A 180 -0.91 16.04 12.44
CA PRO A 180 0.29 16.79 12.07
C PRO A 180 -0.07 18.23 11.67
N VAL A 181 0.83 19.18 11.94
CA VAL A 181 0.77 20.54 11.39
C VAL A 181 1.39 20.51 9.99
N PRO A 182 0.64 20.83 8.93
CA PRO A 182 1.13 20.79 7.57
C PRO A 182 2.24 21.82 7.31
N GLY A 183 3.27 21.43 6.56
CA GLY A 183 4.28 22.38 6.09
C GLY A 183 5.41 22.71 7.09
N THR A 184 5.37 22.20 8.31
CA THR A 184 6.42 22.41 9.30
C THR A 184 7.62 21.48 9.03
N LYS A 185 8.86 22.02 9.15
CA LYS A 185 10.10 21.24 8.97
C LYS A 185 10.35 20.25 10.11
N GLU A 186 9.89 20.57 11.29
CA GLU A 186 9.86 19.68 12.45
C GLU A 186 8.42 19.21 12.62
N ALA A 187 8.24 17.93 12.84
CA ALA A 187 6.90 17.33 12.94
C ALA A 187 6.16 17.88 14.18
N GLU A 188 5.50 18.99 14.01
CA GLU A 188 4.60 19.55 15.00
C GLU A 188 3.24 18.85 14.94
N TRP A 189 2.56 18.79 16.09
CA TRP A 189 1.31 18.04 16.22
C TRP A 189 0.32 18.82 17.07
N VAL A 190 -0.92 18.85 16.63
CA VAL A 190 -2.03 19.47 17.38
C VAL A 190 -2.90 18.40 17.99
N ALA A 191 -3.14 18.51 19.30
CA ALA A 191 -4.01 17.60 20.02
C ALA A 191 -5.48 17.97 19.80
N MET A 192 -6.30 16.95 19.54
CA MET A 192 -7.74 17.06 19.36
C MET A 192 -8.47 16.09 20.27
N GLU A 193 -9.66 16.48 20.73
CA GLU A 193 -10.60 15.58 21.42
C GLU A 193 -11.91 15.56 20.67
N LYS A 194 -12.44 14.37 20.41
CA LYS A 194 -13.71 14.15 19.73
C LYS A 194 -14.47 12.99 20.35
N GLU A 195 -15.78 13.06 20.30
CA GLU A 195 -16.62 11.92 20.61
C GLU A 195 -16.44 10.83 19.53
N ILE A 196 -16.42 9.58 19.94
CA ILE A 196 -16.28 8.43 19.03
C ILE A 196 -17.65 8.17 18.39
N SER A 197 -17.75 8.40 17.07
CA SER A 197 -18.95 8.08 16.30
C SER A 197 -19.16 6.57 16.25
N ARG A 198 -18.13 5.82 15.85
CA ARG A 198 -18.14 4.36 15.78
C ARG A 198 -16.73 3.77 15.74
N ARG A 199 -16.66 2.44 15.74
CA ARG A 199 -15.41 1.69 15.55
C ARG A 199 -15.54 0.80 14.34
N VAL A 200 -14.53 0.81 13.46
CA VAL A 200 -14.48 -0.04 12.28
C VAL A 200 -13.39 -1.08 12.44
N LYS A 201 -13.67 -2.30 11.99
CA LYS A 201 -12.70 -3.37 11.87
C LYS A 201 -12.18 -3.35 10.44
N ILE A 202 -10.90 -3.05 10.25
CA ILE A 202 -10.26 -3.07 8.95
C ILE A 202 -9.58 -4.42 8.79
N ILE A 203 -9.94 -5.14 7.74
CA ILE A 203 -9.30 -6.39 7.32
C ILE A 203 -8.37 -6.01 6.18
N GLN A 204 -7.06 -6.01 6.44
CA GLN A 204 -6.05 -5.83 5.38
C GLN A 204 -5.76 -7.20 4.80
N SER A 205 -5.79 -7.31 3.47
CA SER A 205 -5.54 -8.57 2.74
C SER A 205 -4.13 -9.13 2.96
N SER A 206 -3.23 -8.37 3.56
CA SER A 206 -1.82 -8.70 3.78
C SER A 206 -1.42 -8.87 5.25
N ALA A 207 -2.34 -8.73 6.20
CA ALA A 207 -2.05 -8.88 7.62
C ALA A 207 -3.04 -9.84 8.28
N ASP A 208 -2.53 -10.81 9.04
CA ASP A 208 -3.32 -11.75 9.82
C ASP A 208 -4.08 -11.10 11.00
N GLU A 209 -3.81 -9.83 11.29
CA GLU A 209 -4.44 -9.09 12.38
C GLU A 209 -5.39 -8.00 11.84
N SER A 210 -6.64 -8.07 12.28
CA SER A 210 -7.63 -7.04 12.01
C SER A 210 -7.43 -5.87 12.98
N GLU A 211 -7.11 -4.70 12.43
CA GLU A 211 -7.00 -3.48 13.21
C GLU A 211 -8.39 -2.86 13.46
N ARG A 212 -8.65 -2.47 14.72
CA ARG A 212 -9.84 -1.71 15.08
C ARG A 212 -9.50 -0.23 15.12
N ARG A 213 -10.01 0.53 14.15
CA ARG A 213 -9.82 1.99 14.08
C ARG A 213 -11.00 2.73 14.65
N VAL A 214 -10.70 3.86 15.26
CA VAL A 214 -11.69 4.81 15.78
C VAL A 214 -12.15 5.69 14.64
N VAL A 215 -13.45 6.02 14.63
CA VAL A 215 -14.07 6.95 13.69
C VAL A 215 -14.64 8.11 14.47
N VAL A 216 -14.34 9.31 14.00
CA VAL A 216 -14.82 10.58 14.58
C VAL A 216 -15.45 11.46 13.52
N GLU A 217 -16.32 12.36 13.91
CA GLU A 217 -16.85 13.38 13.03
C GLU A 217 -15.94 14.62 13.02
N LEU A 218 -15.54 15.04 11.82
CA LEU A 218 -14.73 16.22 11.60
C LEU A 218 -15.46 17.21 10.70
N GLN A 219 -15.38 18.48 11.06
CA GLN A 219 -15.83 19.57 10.22
C GLN A 219 -14.68 20.04 9.34
N PHE A 220 -14.95 20.18 8.05
CA PHE A 220 -13.94 20.53 7.05
C PHE A 220 -14.55 21.33 5.89
N ALA A 221 -13.65 21.88 5.06
CA ALA A 221 -14.01 22.52 3.80
C ALA A 221 -13.09 22.04 2.66
N ILE A 222 -13.69 21.91 1.47
CA ILE A 222 -12.99 21.72 0.17
C ILE A 222 -13.59 22.74 -0.79
N GLY A 223 -12.79 23.71 -1.26
CA GLY A 223 -13.31 24.88 -1.94
C GLY A 223 -14.32 25.61 -1.05
N ASP A 224 -15.45 26.01 -1.63
CA ASP A 224 -16.56 26.64 -0.90
C ASP A 224 -17.47 25.65 -0.16
N HIS A 225 -17.24 24.34 -0.35
CA HIS A 225 -18.10 23.31 0.25
C HIS A 225 -17.64 22.97 1.66
N GLN A 226 -18.51 23.21 2.63
CA GLN A 226 -18.32 22.84 4.04
C GLN A 226 -19.18 21.62 4.37
N GLN A 227 -18.62 20.71 5.13
CA GLN A 227 -19.31 19.50 5.57
C GLN A 227 -18.77 18.99 6.90
N VAL A 228 -19.63 18.28 7.64
CA VAL A 228 -19.22 17.39 8.74
C VAL A 228 -19.34 15.96 8.23
N ALA A 229 -18.28 15.17 8.36
CA ALA A 229 -18.31 13.77 7.98
C ALA A 229 -17.43 12.91 8.88
N GLU A 230 -17.64 11.61 8.79
CA GLU A 230 -16.88 10.61 9.52
C GLU A 230 -15.49 10.39 8.91
N PHE A 231 -14.48 10.45 9.75
CA PHE A 231 -13.09 10.12 9.42
C PHE A 231 -12.55 9.03 10.31
N THR A 232 -11.88 8.07 9.70
CA THR A 232 -11.13 7.03 10.41
C THR A 232 -9.78 7.61 10.83
N LEU A 233 -9.44 7.51 12.12
CA LEU A 233 -8.11 7.81 12.62
C LEU A 233 -7.16 6.68 12.22
N ALA A 234 -6.13 7.00 11.45
CA ALA A 234 -5.22 6.02 10.89
C ALA A 234 -3.77 6.51 10.96
N ASP A 235 -2.84 5.60 11.18
CA ASP A 235 -1.43 5.90 10.92
C ASP A 235 -1.20 5.93 9.41
N ARG A 236 -0.79 7.10 8.90
CA ARG A 236 -0.51 7.34 7.48
C ARG A 236 0.94 7.80 7.25
N THR A 237 1.82 7.56 8.21
CA THR A 237 3.24 7.98 8.18
C THR A 237 3.96 7.56 6.89
N ASN A 238 3.61 6.40 6.34
CA ASN A 238 4.23 5.86 5.12
C ASN A 238 3.44 6.19 3.85
N LEU A 239 2.47 7.10 3.92
CA LEU A 239 1.65 7.52 2.78
C LEU A 239 1.95 8.97 2.41
N THR A 240 1.77 9.30 1.14
CA THR A 240 2.08 10.63 0.58
C THR A 240 1.16 11.72 1.13
N TYR A 241 -0.08 11.39 1.47
CA TYR A 241 -1.09 12.36 1.88
C TYR A 241 -1.60 12.05 3.27
N GLU A 242 -1.68 13.07 4.12
CA GLU A 242 -2.19 12.97 5.49
C GLU A 242 -3.70 12.72 5.53
N VAL A 243 -4.42 13.19 4.49
CA VAL A 243 -5.88 13.07 4.39
C VAL A 243 -6.25 12.29 3.13
N LEU A 244 -7.24 11.42 3.27
CA LEU A 244 -7.88 10.72 2.17
C LEU A 244 -9.39 10.96 2.26
N ILE A 245 -9.99 11.36 1.17
CA ILE A 245 -11.42 11.60 1.04
C ILE A 245 -12.05 10.44 0.29
N GLY A 246 -12.90 9.70 0.98
CA GLY A 246 -13.61 8.54 0.45
C GLY A 246 -15.03 8.83 0.03
N ARG A 247 -15.74 7.78 -0.41
CA ARG A 247 -17.12 7.87 -0.91
C ARG A 247 -18.12 8.42 0.09
N ASN A 248 -17.89 8.29 1.40
CA ASN A 248 -18.75 8.86 2.42
C ASN A 248 -18.86 10.40 2.36
N VAL A 249 -17.86 11.07 1.79
CA VAL A 249 -17.85 12.52 1.52
C VAL A 249 -18.27 12.82 0.09
N LEU A 250 -17.75 12.02 -0.88
CA LEU A 250 -17.89 12.29 -2.30
C LEU A 250 -19.31 12.07 -2.84
N ARG A 251 -20.03 11.11 -2.25
CA ARG A 251 -21.31 10.63 -2.79
C ARG A 251 -22.34 11.76 -2.80
N ASP A 252 -22.97 11.92 -3.97
CA ASP A 252 -24.04 12.87 -4.25
C ASP A 252 -23.66 14.36 -4.20
N VAL A 253 -22.44 14.69 -3.76
CA VAL A 253 -21.98 16.08 -3.58
C VAL A 253 -20.89 16.44 -4.58
N MET A 254 -19.96 15.54 -4.89
CA MET A 254 -18.76 15.84 -5.65
C MET A 254 -18.66 15.03 -6.96
N LEU A 255 -18.06 15.65 -7.97
CA LEU A 255 -17.65 15.03 -9.22
C LEU A 255 -16.12 15.11 -9.30
N ILE A 256 -15.47 14.00 -9.66
CA ILE A 256 -14.02 13.93 -9.70
C ILE A 256 -13.52 14.12 -11.13
N ASP A 257 -12.70 15.14 -11.34
CA ASP A 257 -11.89 15.32 -12.54
C ASP A 257 -10.48 14.77 -12.30
N VAL A 258 -10.27 13.51 -12.64
CA VAL A 258 -8.99 12.81 -12.40
C VAL A 258 -7.82 13.36 -13.23
N GLY A 259 -8.07 14.28 -14.15
CA GLY A 259 -7.05 14.95 -14.94
C GLY A 259 -6.52 16.23 -14.30
N LYS A 260 -7.02 16.58 -13.11
CA LYS A 260 -6.64 17.81 -12.42
C LYS A 260 -6.22 17.56 -10.99
N GLU A 261 -5.29 18.38 -10.53
CA GLU A 261 -4.99 18.59 -9.12
C GLU A 261 -5.47 20.00 -8.74
N PHE A 262 -5.98 20.16 -7.51
CA PHE A 262 -6.45 21.44 -6.98
C PHE A 262 -7.47 22.13 -7.92
N ALA A 263 -8.54 21.39 -8.25
CA ALA A 263 -9.62 21.93 -9.10
C ALA A 263 -10.49 22.94 -8.35
N THR A 264 -10.45 22.94 -7.02
CA THR A 264 -11.15 23.91 -6.15
C THR A 264 -10.16 24.88 -5.51
N GLU A 265 -10.63 26.09 -5.22
CA GLU A 265 -9.88 27.10 -4.46
C GLU A 265 -10.56 27.29 -3.09
N LEU A 266 -9.79 27.22 -2.01
CA LEU A 266 -10.29 27.55 -0.68
C LEU A 266 -10.48 29.06 -0.56
N PRO A 267 -11.59 29.53 0.06
CA PRO A 267 -11.77 30.92 0.45
C PRO A 267 -10.57 31.48 1.22
N GLU A 268 -10.24 32.74 0.97
CA GLU A 268 -9.08 33.40 1.58
C GLU A 268 -9.18 33.42 3.13
N SER A 269 -10.38 33.48 3.68
CA SER A 269 -10.64 33.40 5.11
C SER A 269 -10.11 32.12 5.78
N TYR A 270 -10.10 30.98 5.08
CA TYR A 270 -9.52 29.73 5.60
C TYR A 270 -7.99 29.71 5.50
N LEU A 271 -7.45 30.35 4.48
CA LEU A 271 -6.00 30.48 4.31
C LEU A 271 -5.41 31.43 5.38
N GLU A 272 -6.11 32.54 5.66
CA GLU A 272 -5.75 33.45 6.75
C GLU A 272 -5.86 32.80 8.13
N GLN A 273 -6.91 32.01 8.34
CA GLN A 273 -7.10 31.27 9.60
C GLN A 273 -5.99 30.24 9.80
N ALA A 274 -5.59 29.56 8.74
CA ALA A 274 -4.48 28.60 8.80
C ALA A 274 -3.13 29.29 9.05
N ALA A 275 -2.90 30.47 8.52
CA ALA A 275 -1.69 31.24 8.76
C ALA A 275 -1.58 31.80 10.18
N ASN A 276 -2.73 32.12 10.81
CA ASN A 276 -2.78 32.68 12.18
C ASN A 276 -2.79 31.57 13.26
N GLY A 277 -3.13 30.34 12.90
CA GLY A 277 -3.11 29.20 13.82
C GLY A 277 -1.71 28.75 14.25
N ASP A 278 -0.69 29.21 13.57
CA ASP A 278 0.72 28.91 13.87
C ASP A 278 1.34 29.85 14.95
N GLU A 279 0.58 30.83 15.49
CA GLU A 279 1.07 31.82 16.46
C GLU A 279 0.56 31.62 17.91
N GLU A 280 -0.27 30.62 18.22
CA GLU A 280 -0.70 30.26 19.58
C GLU A 280 -0.12 28.91 20.00
#